data_ae3ed146ef3e9dc67141b28c1f69257e
#
_entry.id   ae3ed146ef3e9dc67141b28c1f69257e
#
_cell.length_a   1.000
_cell.length_b   1.000
_cell.length_c   1.000
_cell.angle_alpha   90.00
_cell.angle_beta   90.00
_cell.angle_gamma   90.00
#
_symmetry.space_group_name_H-M   'P 1'
#
loop_
_entity.id
_entity.type
_entity.pdbx_description
1 polymer ?
#
loop_
_entity_poly.entity_id
_entity_poly.type
_entity_poly.pdbx_seq_one_letter_code
_entity_poly.pdbx_strand_id
1 'polypeptide(L)'
;MKLKDWIKKNKDYFTECDLRYLLKNTFLKDYIFLYLEDYRLSQEKLDYLEKIKKLYLKGYPLAYLLKKEDFLGLEFKINSSVFVPRQETEVIVEEAIQIIRKENLKKILDLGCGCGNIGICIKKRVPHIEIFFSDINLSALKITSLNLGIHNLKGFLINCDLFEGFKKNVFDLIISNPPYVEEKDIKGSLRFEPVNSLKAEKGGLFFIEKILKEAYFYLKEKGFLILECGYNHREKIEKIIEGLSFWQIKKWIKDYLGKSRGLIVEKYG
;
A
#
# COMPACT_ATOMS: atom_id res chain seq x y z
N MET A 1 -8.44 35.82 8.42
CA MET A 1 -7.02 35.55 8.78
C MET A 1 -6.23 35.31 7.51
N LYS A 2 -4.98 35.78 7.41
CA LYS A 2 -4.10 35.42 6.28
C LYS A 2 -3.61 33.97 6.46
N LEU A 3 -3.41 33.26 5.35
CA LEU A 3 -2.94 31.87 5.39
C LEU A 3 -1.57 31.75 6.08
N LYS A 4 -0.64 32.67 5.77
CA LYS A 4 0.69 32.73 6.41
C LYS A 4 0.63 32.85 7.94
N ASP A 5 -0.37 33.60 8.46
CA ASP A 5 -0.54 33.77 9.90
C ASP A 5 -1.08 32.46 10.52
N TRP A 6 -1.99 31.76 9.80
CA TRP A 6 -2.47 30.44 10.20
C TRP A 6 -1.32 29.42 10.21
N ILE A 7 -0.49 29.39 9.16
CA ILE A 7 0.68 28.50 9.08
C ILE A 7 1.62 28.77 10.26
N LYS A 8 2.01 30.02 10.50
CA LYS A 8 2.90 30.41 11.60
C LYS A 8 2.38 29.96 12.97
N LYS A 9 1.07 30.07 13.18
CA LYS A 9 0.41 29.68 14.44
C LYS A 9 0.30 28.17 14.62
N ASN A 10 0.25 27.40 13.52
CA ASN A 10 -0.12 26.00 13.58
C ASN A 10 0.97 25.01 13.11
N LYS A 11 2.11 25.49 12.59
CA LYS A 11 3.18 24.64 12.04
C LYS A 11 3.69 23.59 13.04
N ASP A 12 3.75 23.91 14.32
CA ASP A 12 4.29 23.03 15.35
C ASP A 12 3.33 21.88 15.75
N TYR A 13 2.10 21.91 15.25
CA TYR A 13 1.12 20.84 15.44
C TYR A 13 1.19 19.73 14.37
N PHE A 14 1.92 19.96 13.27
CA PHE A 14 2.06 19.02 12.17
C PHE A 14 3.53 18.70 11.94
N THR A 15 3.83 17.54 11.34
CA THR A 15 5.13 17.38 10.71
C THR A 15 5.21 18.33 9.50
N GLU A 16 6.41 18.69 9.09
CA GLU A 16 6.59 19.57 7.92
C GLU A 16 5.99 18.96 6.65
N CYS A 17 6.16 17.64 6.47
CA CYS A 17 5.58 16.90 5.36
C CYS A 17 4.05 16.93 5.39
N ASP A 18 3.43 16.66 6.54
CA ASP A 18 1.97 16.66 6.68
C ASP A 18 1.37 18.04 6.47
N LEU A 19 2.02 19.09 6.97
CA LEU A 19 1.56 20.46 6.75
C LEU A 19 1.60 20.82 5.27
N ARG A 20 2.69 20.52 4.59
CA ARG A 20 2.83 20.75 3.14
C ARG A 20 1.77 19.97 2.36
N TYR A 21 1.58 18.71 2.71
CA TYR A 21 0.59 17.85 2.08
C TYR A 21 -0.84 18.34 2.29
N LEU A 22 -1.20 18.73 3.51
CA LEU A 22 -2.49 19.35 3.84
C LEU A 22 -2.75 20.60 2.99
N LEU A 23 -1.80 21.54 2.97
CA LEU A 23 -1.97 22.81 2.28
C LEU A 23 -2.02 22.64 0.76
N LYS A 24 -1.13 21.83 0.17
CA LYS A 24 -1.17 21.47 -1.25
C LYS A 24 -2.55 20.95 -1.65
N ASN A 25 -3.11 20.03 -0.86
CA ASN A 25 -4.39 19.41 -1.15
C ASN A 25 -5.61 20.29 -0.87
N THR A 26 -5.51 21.22 0.08
CA THR A 26 -6.59 22.17 0.39
C THR A 26 -6.68 23.29 -0.65
N PHE A 27 -5.55 23.74 -1.18
CA PHE A 27 -5.49 24.92 -2.06
C PHE A 27 -5.16 24.58 -3.52
N LEU A 28 -4.78 23.33 -3.82
CA LEU A 28 -4.33 22.85 -5.15
C LEU A 28 -3.16 23.68 -5.70
N LYS A 29 -2.29 24.18 -4.81
CA LYS A 29 -1.11 24.98 -5.11
C LYS A 29 0.07 24.45 -4.30
N ASP A 30 1.28 24.59 -4.83
CA ASP A 30 2.48 24.27 -4.09
C ASP A 30 2.69 25.15 -2.87
N TYR A 31 3.23 24.58 -1.81
CA TYR A 31 3.45 25.23 -0.52
C TYR A 31 4.19 26.56 -0.62
N ILE A 32 5.22 26.66 -1.50
CA ILE A 32 6.00 27.87 -1.70
C ILE A 32 5.13 29.04 -2.17
N PHE A 33 4.25 28.78 -3.15
CA PHE A 33 3.33 29.81 -3.67
C PHE A 33 2.34 30.25 -2.59
N LEU A 34 1.84 29.33 -1.80
CA LEU A 34 0.91 29.62 -0.71
C LEU A 34 1.55 30.47 0.40
N TYR A 35 2.86 30.29 0.64
CA TYR A 35 3.60 31.06 1.64
C TYR A 35 3.93 32.49 1.15
N LEU A 36 4.21 32.63 -0.15
CA LEU A 36 4.56 33.93 -0.76
C LEU A 36 3.32 34.79 -1.07
N GLU A 37 2.18 34.16 -1.37
CA GLU A 37 0.94 34.88 -1.65
C GLU A 37 0.31 35.46 -0.37
N ASP A 38 -0.23 36.69 -0.47
CA ASP A 38 -1.03 37.28 0.62
C ASP A 38 -2.48 36.77 0.61
N TYR A 39 -2.59 35.41 0.68
CA TYR A 39 -3.88 34.72 0.59
C TYR A 39 -4.68 34.89 1.89
N ARG A 40 -5.94 35.41 1.76
CA ARG A 40 -6.89 35.49 2.87
C ARG A 40 -7.78 34.27 2.88
N LEU A 41 -7.85 33.57 4.02
CA LEU A 41 -8.72 32.43 4.23
C LEU A 41 -10.18 32.92 4.29
N SER A 42 -11.07 32.26 3.54
CA SER A 42 -12.50 32.31 3.81
C SER A 42 -12.82 31.64 5.15
N GLN A 43 -13.96 31.95 5.74
CA GLN A 43 -14.37 31.31 6.99
C GLN A 43 -14.51 29.79 6.81
N GLU A 44 -15.07 29.34 5.71
CA GLU A 44 -15.21 27.92 5.36
C GLU A 44 -13.85 27.19 5.34
N LYS A 45 -12.84 27.78 4.68
CA LYS A 45 -11.48 27.17 4.64
C LYS A 45 -10.81 27.19 6.01
N LEU A 46 -11.03 28.20 6.80
CA LEU A 46 -10.52 28.27 8.16
C LEU A 46 -11.14 27.15 9.02
N ASP A 47 -12.45 27.02 8.98
CA ASP A 47 -13.18 25.98 9.74
C ASP A 47 -12.75 24.59 9.30
N TYR A 48 -12.55 24.38 8.00
CA TYR A 48 -12.02 23.12 7.45
C TYR A 48 -10.64 22.82 8.02
N LEU A 49 -9.70 23.75 7.95
CA LEU A 49 -8.32 23.55 8.46
C LEU A 49 -8.30 23.29 9.97
N GLU A 50 -9.13 24.00 10.74
CA GLU A 50 -9.23 23.80 12.20
C GLU A 50 -9.85 22.44 12.53
N LYS A 51 -10.83 21.97 11.75
CA LYS A 51 -11.41 20.63 11.88
C LYS A 51 -10.37 19.55 11.60
N ILE A 52 -9.61 19.67 10.51
CA ILE A 52 -8.53 18.73 10.15
C ILE A 52 -7.49 18.70 11.28
N LYS A 53 -7.01 19.86 11.73
CA LYS A 53 -6.05 19.94 12.84
C LYS A 53 -6.56 19.23 14.09
N LYS A 54 -7.82 19.49 14.49
CA LYS A 54 -8.41 18.85 15.68
C LYS A 54 -8.42 17.32 15.59
N LEU A 55 -8.71 16.76 14.42
CA LEU A 55 -8.71 15.31 14.20
C LEU A 55 -7.30 14.76 14.09
N TYR A 56 -6.40 15.45 13.41
CA TYR A 56 -4.98 15.09 13.31
C TYR A 56 -4.32 14.99 14.68
N LEU A 57 -4.56 15.97 15.57
CA LEU A 57 -4.06 15.94 16.96
C LEU A 57 -4.63 14.79 17.82
N LYS A 58 -5.77 14.22 17.40
CA LYS A 58 -6.30 12.98 18.00
C LYS A 58 -5.65 11.72 17.44
N GLY A 59 -4.73 11.87 16.46
CA GLY A 59 -3.99 10.78 15.83
C GLY A 59 -4.64 10.19 14.58
N TYR A 60 -5.70 10.82 14.03
CA TYR A 60 -6.28 10.36 12.75
C TYR A 60 -5.26 10.53 11.62
N PRO A 61 -5.05 9.51 10.77
CA PRO A 61 -4.22 9.64 9.60
C PRO A 61 -4.67 10.79 8.70
N LEU A 62 -3.75 11.67 8.32
CA LEU A 62 -4.06 12.82 7.45
C LEU A 62 -4.66 12.35 6.11
N ALA A 63 -4.18 11.23 5.59
CA ALA A 63 -4.68 10.60 4.38
C ALA A 63 -6.19 10.30 4.42
N TYR A 64 -6.72 9.83 5.56
CA TYR A 64 -8.17 9.62 5.73
C TYR A 64 -8.94 10.94 5.83
N LEU A 65 -8.36 11.94 6.47
CA LEU A 65 -8.99 13.25 6.58
C LEU A 65 -9.08 13.94 5.21
N LEU A 66 -8.10 13.73 4.36
CA LEU A 66 -8.06 14.22 2.97
C LEU A 66 -8.76 13.26 1.99
N LYS A 67 -9.08 12.03 2.42
CA LYS A 67 -9.69 10.95 1.61
C LYS A 67 -8.84 10.55 0.41
N LYS A 68 -7.53 10.73 0.50
CA LYS A 68 -6.58 10.38 -0.56
C LYS A 68 -5.17 10.25 -0.03
N GLU A 69 -4.33 9.54 -0.81
CA GLU A 69 -2.90 9.40 -0.59
C GLU A 69 -2.17 9.37 -1.94
N ASP A 70 -0.96 9.93 -1.97
CA ASP A 70 -0.08 9.87 -3.13
C ASP A 70 0.83 8.62 -3.00
N PHE A 71 0.95 7.84 -4.07
CA PHE A 71 1.80 6.66 -4.11
C PHE A 71 2.41 6.50 -5.51
N LEU A 72 3.75 6.44 -5.60
CA LEU A 72 4.49 6.37 -6.87
C LEU A 72 4.05 7.41 -7.91
N GLY A 73 3.71 8.62 -7.45
CA GLY A 73 3.29 9.73 -8.30
C GLY A 73 1.84 9.65 -8.79
N LEU A 74 1.04 8.72 -8.30
CA LEU A 74 -0.39 8.60 -8.57
C LEU A 74 -1.20 8.93 -7.32
N GLU A 75 -2.33 9.64 -7.48
CA GLU A 75 -3.27 9.91 -6.39
C GLU A 75 -4.25 8.74 -6.24
N PHE A 76 -4.41 8.21 -5.04
CA PHE A 76 -5.36 7.15 -4.69
C PHE A 76 -6.43 7.68 -3.75
N LYS A 77 -7.69 7.42 -4.05
CA LYS A 77 -8.79 7.59 -3.08
C LYS A 77 -8.70 6.49 -2.04
N ILE A 78 -8.84 6.89 -0.79
CA ILE A 78 -8.83 5.99 0.36
C ILE A 78 -9.87 6.40 1.40
N ASN A 79 -10.22 5.49 2.27
CA ASN A 79 -11.00 5.71 3.48
C ASN A 79 -10.61 4.68 4.55
N SER A 80 -11.28 4.68 5.68
CA SER A 80 -11.01 3.78 6.80
C SER A 80 -11.30 2.29 6.54
N SER A 81 -11.67 1.90 5.32
CA SER A 81 -11.83 0.48 4.94
C SER A 81 -10.58 -0.13 4.31
N VAL A 82 -9.54 0.66 4.05
CA VAL A 82 -8.29 0.23 3.42
C VAL A 82 -7.08 0.73 4.19
N PHE A 83 -5.98 -0.01 4.13
CA PHE A 83 -4.69 0.43 4.65
C PHE A 83 -4.20 1.67 3.88
N VAL A 84 -3.58 2.62 4.59
CA VAL A 84 -2.95 3.79 3.94
C VAL A 84 -1.68 3.34 3.22
N PRO A 85 -1.52 3.59 1.91
CA PRO A 85 -0.30 3.27 1.18
C PRO A 85 0.95 3.84 1.87
N ARG A 86 2.03 3.06 1.92
CA ARG A 86 3.30 3.46 2.54
C ARG A 86 4.41 3.56 1.51
N GLN A 87 5.35 4.46 1.74
CA GLN A 87 6.51 4.65 0.85
C GLN A 87 7.41 3.41 0.79
N GLU A 88 7.48 2.63 1.87
CA GLU A 88 8.22 1.37 1.89
C GLU A 88 7.69 0.33 0.88
N THR A 89 6.40 0.39 0.55
CA THR A 89 5.77 -0.48 -0.45
C THR A 89 6.18 -0.08 -1.88
N GLU A 90 6.64 1.15 -2.11
CA GLU A 90 7.03 1.62 -3.45
C GLU A 90 8.18 0.79 -4.03
N VAL A 91 9.19 0.44 -3.22
CA VAL A 91 10.31 -0.40 -3.67
C VAL A 91 9.85 -1.82 -4.08
N ILE A 92 8.81 -2.34 -3.45
CA ILE A 92 8.20 -3.64 -3.79
C ILE A 92 7.60 -3.59 -5.20
N VAL A 93 6.87 -2.51 -5.50
CA VAL A 93 6.26 -2.29 -6.82
C VAL A 93 7.33 -2.10 -7.91
N GLU A 94 8.40 -1.36 -7.62
CA GLU A 94 9.49 -1.14 -8.56
C GLU A 94 10.20 -2.46 -8.93
N GLU A 95 10.47 -3.31 -7.96
CA GLU A 95 11.05 -4.64 -8.17
C GLU A 95 10.08 -5.54 -8.96
N ALA A 96 8.79 -5.49 -8.66
CA ALA A 96 7.79 -6.23 -9.41
C ALA A 96 7.77 -5.83 -10.89
N ILE A 97 7.83 -4.53 -11.20
CA ILE A 97 7.87 -4.02 -12.57
C ILE A 97 9.13 -4.51 -13.30
N GLN A 98 10.29 -4.52 -12.63
CA GLN A 98 11.53 -5.01 -13.22
C GLN A 98 11.42 -6.49 -13.62
N ILE A 99 10.92 -7.35 -12.70
CA ILE A 99 10.74 -8.77 -12.97
C ILE A 99 9.70 -9.00 -14.08
N ILE A 100 8.55 -8.33 -14.03
CA ILE A 100 7.50 -8.46 -15.04
C ILE A 100 8.06 -8.16 -16.44
N ARG A 101 8.86 -7.12 -16.59
CA ARG A 101 9.48 -6.76 -17.87
C ARG A 101 10.55 -7.75 -18.29
N LYS A 102 11.44 -8.14 -17.37
CA LYS A 102 12.55 -9.04 -17.64
C LYS A 102 12.07 -10.43 -18.05
N GLU A 103 11.11 -10.99 -17.34
CA GLU A 103 10.60 -12.35 -17.54
C GLU A 103 9.34 -12.37 -18.45
N ASN A 104 8.91 -11.20 -18.98
CA ASN A 104 7.73 -11.03 -19.84
C ASN A 104 6.43 -11.62 -19.26
N LEU A 105 6.21 -11.40 -17.97
CA LEU A 105 5.06 -11.93 -17.24
C LEU A 105 3.77 -11.26 -17.69
N LYS A 106 2.64 -11.98 -17.66
CA LYS A 106 1.36 -11.53 -18.23
C LYS A 106 0.22 -11.49 -17.24
N LYS A 107 0.08 -12.49 -16.37
CA LYS A 107 -1.03 -12.61 -15.41
C LYS A 107 -0.54 -12.39 -14.00
N ILE A 108 -0.96 -11.28 -13.43
CA ILE A 108 -0.48 -10.80 -12.14
C ILE A 108 -1.65 -10.77 -11.15
N LEU A 109 -1.45 -11.27 -9.94
CA LEU A 109 -2.40 -11.15 -8.83
C LEU A 109 -1.84 -10.20 -7.76
N ASP A 110 -2.59 -9.14 -7.47
CA ASP A 110 -2.43 -8.28 -6.28
C ASP A 110 -3.33 -8.86 -5.18
N LEU A 111 -2.71 -9.61 -4.25
CA LEU A 111 -3.37 -10.37 -3.21
C LEU A 111 -3.51 -9.54 -1.92
N GLY A 112 -4.74 -9.31 -1.46
CA GLY A 112 -5.00 -8.37 -0.37
C GLY A 112 -4.80 -6.92 -0.83
N CYS A 113 -5.42 -6.56 -1.96
CA CYS A 113 -5.07 -5.36 -2.72
C CYS A 113 -5.40 -4.02 -2.03
N GLY A 114 -6.26 -4.01 -1.00
CA GLY A 114 -6.64 -2.79 -0.29
C GLY A 114 -7.23 -1.72 -1.21
N CYS A 115 -6.55 -0.60 -1.40
CA CYS A 115 -6.98 0.44 -2.34
C CYS A 115 -6.50 0.22 -3.78
N GLY A 116 -5.78 -0.88 -4.06
CA GLY A 116 -5.27 -1.25 -5.37
C GLY A 116 -3.97 -0.53 -5.78
N ASN A 117 -3.30 0.15 -4.85
CA ASN A 117 -2.12 0.97 -5.17
C ASN A 117 -0.98 0.15 -5.82
N ILE A 118 -0.72 -1.07 -5.37
CA ILE A 118 0.30 -1.96 -5.93
C ILE A 118 -0.05 -2.31 -7.38
N GLY A 119 -1.17 -2.99 -7.59
CA GLY A 119 -1.56 -3.48 -8.91
C GLY A 119 -1.83 -2.38 -9.92
N ILE A 120 -2.44 -1.25 -9.50
CA ILE A 120 -2.70 -0.09 -10.37
C ILE A 120 -1.39 0.55 -10.84
N CYS A 121 -0.41 0.74 -9.95
CA CYS A 121 0.91 1.26 -10.33
C CYS A 121 1.65 0.33 -11.28
N ILE A 122 1.57 -0.99 -11.08
CA ILE A 122 2.13 -1.98 -12.00
C ILE A 122 1.43 -1.88 -13.36
N LYS A 123 0.10 -1.94 -13.41
CA LYS A 123 -0.69 -1.87 -14.64
C LYS A 123 -0.46 -0.58 -15.41
N LYS A 124 -0.30 0.55 -14.73
CA LYS A 124 -0.02 1.85 -15.35
C LYS A 124 1.33 1.86 -16.06
N ARG A 125 2.34 1.20 -15.50
CA ARG A 125 3.72 1.16 -16.03
C ARG A 125 3.98 -0.02 -16.96
N VAL A 126 3.12 -1.05 -16.92
CA VAL A 126 3.17 -2.24 -17.77
C VAL A 126 1.76 -2.53 -18.32
N PRO A 127 1.28 -1.79 -19.34
CA PRO A 127 -0.12 -1.81 -19.75
C PRO A 127 -0.62 -3.13 -20.33
N HIS A 128 0.27 -3.98 -20.85
CA HIS A 128 -0.08 -5.22 -21.55
C HIS A 128 -0.39 -6.42 -20.65
N ILE A 129 -0.22 -6.31 -19.33
CA ILE A 129 -0.53 -7.39 -18.38
C ILE A 129 -2.05 -7.51 -18.12
N GLU A 130 -2.47 -8.68 -17.74
CA GLU A 130 -3.76 -8.91 -17.07
C GLU A 130 -3.54 -8.81 -15.57
N ILE A 131 -4.26 -7.92 -14.90
CA ILE A 131 -4.14 -7.71 -13.45
C ILE A 131 -5.40 -8.13 -12.74
N PHE A 132 -5.24 -8.93 -11.70
CA PHE A 132 -6.28 -9.41 -10.81
C PHE A 132 -6.05 -8.80 -9.43
N PHE A 133 -7.11 -8.31 -8.83
CA PHE A 133 -7.13 -7.74 -7.49
C PHE A 133 -8.01 -8.60 -6.61
N SER A 134 -7.51 -9.12 -5.52
CA SER A 134 -8.33 -9.82 -4.56
C SER A 134 -8.22 -9.21 -3.18
N ASP A 135 -9.34 -9.21 -2.46
CA ASP A 135 -9.41 -8.79 -1.08
C ASP A 135 -10.60 -9.47 -0.39
N ILE A 136 -10.46 -9.83 0.87
CA ILE A 136 -11.56 -10.36 1.67
C ILE A 136 -12.60 -9.27 1.99
N ASN A 137 -12.18 -8.01 2.02
CA ASN A 137 -13.03 -6.86 2.30
C ASN A 137 -13.62 -6.27 1.01
N LEU A 138 -14.91 -6.53 0.78
CA LEU A 138 -15.64 -5.96 -0.37
C LEU A 138 -15.56 -4.43 -0.44
N SER A 139 -15.46 -3.75 0.71
CA SER A 139 -15.31 -2.29 0.73
C SER A 139 -13.95 -1.85 0.19
N ALA A 140 -12.89 -2.64 0.39
CA ALA A 140 -11.59 -2.39 -0.22
C ALA A 140 -11.66 -2.51 -1.74
N LEU A 141 -12.31 -3.56 -2.27
CA LEU A 141 -12.51 -3.73 -3.72
C LEU A 141 -13.33 -2.59 -4.35
N LYS A 142 -14.29 -2.01 -3.63
CA LYS A 142 -15.00 -0.81 -4.11
C LYS A 142 -14.06 0.39 -4.25
N ILE A 143 -13.13 0.56 -3.32
CA ILE A 143 -12.10 1.61 -3.41
C ILE A 143 -11.13 1.30 -4.56
N THR A 144 -10.68 0.04 -4.73
CA THR A 144 -9.85 -0.36 -5.88
C THR A 144 -10.57 -0.09 -7.21
N SER A 145 -11.86 -0.41 -7.32
CA SER A 145 -12.67 -0.12 -8.50
C SER A 145 -12.73 1.38 -8.82
N LEU A 146 -12.93 2.22 -7.79
CA LEU A 146 -12.91 3.67 -7.93
C LEU A 146 -11.55 4.16 -8.45
N ASN A 147 -10.47 3.66 -7.88
CA ASN A 147 -9.10 4.03 -8.27
C ASN A 147 -8.76 3.56 -9.70
N LEU A 148 -9.18 2.36 -10.10
CA LEU A 148 -9.07 1.92 -11.49
C LEU A 148 -9.77 2.88 -12.45
N GLY A 149 -10.97 3.34 -12.11
CA GLY A 149 -11.72 4.34 -12.90
C GLY A 149 -10.98 5.68 -13.00
N ILE A 150 -10.45 6.20 -11.88
CA ILE A 150 -9.68 7.46 -11.84
C ILE A 150 -8.46 7.39 -12.77
N HIS A 151 -7.77 6.25 -12.80
CA HIS A 151 -6.57 6.07 -13.61
C HIS A 151 -6.84 5.57 -15.03
N ASN A 152 -8.12 5.41 -15.43
CA ASN A 152 -8.55 4.87 -16.71
C ASN A 152 -7.93 3.48 -17.03
N LEU A 153 -7.93 2.60 -16.02
CA LEU A 153 -7.40 1.25 -16.10
C LEU A 153 -8.51 0.22 -15.93
N LYS A 154 -8.25 -1.01 -16.41
CA LYS A 154 -9.13 -2.17 -16.22
C LYS A 154 -8.37 -3.26 -15.46
N GLY A 155 -9.07 -3.97 -14.58
CA GLY A 155 -8.58 -5.13 -13.84
C GLY A 155 -9.75 -6.00 -13.38
N PHE A 156 -9.45 -7.22 -12.95
CA PHE A 156 -10.43 -8.18 -12.46
C PHE A 156 -10.49 -8.08 -10.93
N LEU A 157 -11.67 -7.83 -10.36
CA LEU A 157 -11.87 -7.69 -8.92
C LEU A 157 -12.54 -8.95 -8.37
N ILE A 158 -11.93 -9.59 -7.39
CA ILE A 158 -12.39 -10.85 -6.82
C ILE A 158 -12.48 -10.71 -5.29
N ASN A 159 -13.67 -10.89 -4.73
CA ASN A 159 -13.86 -10.90 -3.28
C ASN A 159 -13.71 -12.33 -2.77
N CYS A 160 -12.60 -12.61 -2.09
CA CYS A 160 -12.29 -13.94 -1.55
C CYS A 160 -11.29 -13.87 -0.38
N ASP A 161 -11.22 -14.92 0.43
CA ASP A 161 -10.14 -15.11 1.39
C ASP A 161 -8.94 -15.72 0.66
N LEU A 162 -7.84 -14.98 0.64
CA LEU A 162 -6.60 -15.35 -0.05
C LEU A 162 -6.84 -15.91 -1.47
N PHE A 163 -6.69 -17.22 -1.64
CA PHE A 163 -6.73 -17.88 -2.94
C PHE A 163 -8.06 -18.57 -3.27
N GLU A 164 -9.06 -18.46 -2.39
CA GLU A 164 -10.34 -19.08 -2.62
C GLU A 164 -11.00 -18.58 -3.91
N GLY A 165 -11.44 -19.50 -4.74
CA GLY A 165 -12.07 -19.17 -6.03
C GLY A 165 -11.13 -19.04 -7.21
N PHE A 166 -9.80 -19.07 -7.02
CA PHE A 166 -8.85 -19.09 -8.13
C PHE A 166 -8.56 -20.54 -8.59
N LYS A 167 -8.33 -20.67 -9.91
CA LYS A 167 -7.79 -21.91 -10.47
C LYS A 167 -6.29 -22.02 -10.18
N LYS A 168 -5.80 -23.23 -10.02
CA LYS A 168 -4.37 -23.53 -9.86
C LYS A 168 -3.60 -23.24 -11.15
N ASN A 169 -2.30 -22.95 -11.04
CA ASN A 169 -1.37 -22.73 -12.15
C ASN A 169 -1.81 -21.64 -13.14
N VAL A 170 -2.30 -20.49 -12.64
CA VAL A 170 -2.83 -19.41 -13.48
C VAL A 170 -1.92 -18.18 -13.52
N PHE A 171 -1.27 -17.84 -12.42
CA PHE A 171 -0.55 -16.58 -12.31
C PHE A 171 0.94 -16.74 -12.64
N ASP A 172 1.49 -15.75 -13.34
CA ASP A 172 2.93 -15.63 -13.56
C ASP A 172 3.61 -14.96 -12.36
N LEU A 173 2.89 -14.03 -11.69
CA LEU A 173 3.34 -13.35 -10.49
C LEU A 173 2.16 -13.17 -9.52
N ILE A 174 2.43 -13.45 -8.24
CA ILE A 174 1.58 -13.05 -7.12
C ILE A 174 2.37 -12.02 -6.30
N ILE A 175 1.74 -10.89 -6.00
CA ILE A 175 2.32 -9.85 -5.14
C ILE A 175 1.37 -9.55 -3.98
N SER A 176 1.90 -9.38 -2.78
CA SER A 176 1.09 -9.08 -1.60
C SER A 176 1.84 -8.22 -0.60
N ASN A 177 1.12 -7.29 0.01
CA ASN A 177 1.48 -6.66 1.27
C ASN A 177 0.50 -7.17 2.34
N PRO A 178 0.74 -8.35 2.92
CA PRO A 178 -0.17 -8.97 3.88
C PRO A 178 -0.08 -8.27 5.24
N PRO A 179 -1.07 -8.42 6.13
CA PRO A 179 -0.96 -8.00 7.51
C PRO A 179 0.25 -8.67 8.19
N TYR A 180 1.09 -7.87 8.85
CA TYR A 180 2.29 -8.35 9.54
C TYR A 180 2.61 -7.62 10.85
N VAL A 181 1.67 -6.83 11.39
CA VAL A 181 1.85 -6.07 12.64
C VAL A 181 1.31 -6.87 13.82
N GLU A 182 2.11 -7.01 14.88
CA GLU A 182 1.62 -7.60 16.12
C GLU A 182 0.64 -6.63 16.82
N GLU A 183 -0.38 -7.15 17.50
CA GLU A 183 -1.42 -6.34 18.16
C GLU A 183 -0.84 -5.30 19.11
N LYS A 184 0.20 -5.66 19.87
CA LYS A 184 0.90 -4.76 20.80
C LYS A 184 1.54 -3.53 20.14
N ASP A 185 1.81 -3.61 18.83
CA ASP A 185 2.46 -2.57 18.04
C ASP A 185 1.46 -1.69 17.26
N ILE A 186 0.16 -2.02 17.30
CA ILE A 186 -0.91 -1.17 16.74
C ILE A 186 -1.13 0.02 17.66
N LYS A 187 -0.36 1.10 17.43
CA LYS A 187 -0.35 2.32 18.25
C LYS A 187 -0.48 3.57 17.38
N GLY A 188 -0.69 4.72 18.00
CA GLY A 188 -0.75 6.01 17.29
C GLY A 188 -1.86 6.02 16.22
N SER A 189 -1.52 6.44 15.01
CA SER A 189 -2.43 6.51 13.87
C SER A 189 -2.91 5.14 13.37
N LEU A 190 -2.13 4.07 13.57
CA LEU A 190 -2.51 2.72 13.16
C LEU A 190 -3.82 2.24 13.80
N ARG A 191 -4.19 2.77 14.97
CA ARG A 191 -5.47 2.44 15.63
C ARG A 191 -6.72 2.85 14.85
N PHE A 192 -6.56 3.73 13.87
CA PHE A 192 -7.65 4.20 13.01
C PHE A 192 -7.72 3.46 11.67
N GLU A 193 -6.74 2.62 11.39
CA GLU A 193 -6.69 1.78 10.20
C GLU A 193 -7.39 0.43 10.43
N PRO A 194 -7.87 -0.26 9.38
CA PRO A 194 -8.57 -1.54 9.57
C PRO A 194 -7.68 -2.57 10.28
N VAL A 195 -8.13 -3.10 11.39
CA VAL A 195 -7.36 -4.09 12.18
C VAL A 195 -6.99 -5.30 11.32
N ASN A 196 -7.90 -5.76 10.46
CA ASN A 196 -7.69 -6.91 9.58
C ASN A 196 -6.62 -6.66 8.50
N SER A 197 -6.27 -5.40 8.21
CA SER A 197 -5.19 -5.06 7.28
C SER A 197 -3.83 -4.88 7.98
N LEU A 198 -3.80 -4.93 9.30
CA LEU A 198 -2.61 -4.72 10.11
C LEU A 198 -2.20 -5.95 10.91
N LYS A 199 -3.17 -6.50 11.67
CA LYS A 199 -2.90 -7.49 12.72
C LYS A 199 -2.58 -8.85 12.13
N ALA A 200 -1.45 -9.41 12.55
CA ALA A 200 -1.13 -10.81 12.33
C ALA A 200 -0.60 -11.46 13.61
N GLU A 201 -0.97 -12.71 13.80
CA GLU A 201 -0.46 -13.58 14.86
C GLU A 201 0.94 -14.11 14.54
N LYS A 202 1.48 -14.96 15.41
CA LYS A 202 2.81 -15.60 15.27
C LYS A 202 3.95 -14.59 15.05
N GLY A 203 3.92 -13.47 15.78
CA GLY A 203 4.95 -12.42 15.62
C GLY A 203 4.88 -11.75 14.25
N GLY A 204 3.70 -11.58 13.68
CA GLY A 204 3.48 -10.94 12.39
C GLY A 204 3.62 -11.87 11.18
N LEU A 205 3.81 -13.19 11.37
CA LEU A 205 4.13 -14.12 10.29
C LEU A 205 2.96 -14.97 9.81
N PHE A 206 1.80 -14.92 10.46
CA PHE A 206 0.68 -15.80 10.16
C PHE A 206 0.28 -15.80 8.67
N PHE A 207 0.01 -14.63 8.10
CA PHE A 207 -0.38 -14.51 6.69
C PHE A 207 0.79 -14.79 5.75
N ILE A 208 2.00 -14.34 6.10
CA ILE A 208 3.22 -14.61 5.32
C ILE A 208 3.43 -16.12 5.17
N GLU A 209 3.34 -16.88 6.28
CA GLU A 209 3.47 -18.34 6.27
C GLU A 209 2.37 -19.00 5.43
N LYS A 210 1.11 -18.55 5.60
CA LYS A 210 -0.04 -19.08 4.86
C LYS A 210 0.12 -18.85 3.35
N ILE A 211 0.51 -17.62 2.95
CA ILE A 211 0.72 -17.28 1.55
C ILE A 211 1.89 -18.08 0.95
N LEU A 212 3.01 -18.21 1.66
CA LEU A 212 4.15 -19.02 1.21
C LEU A 212 3.77 -20.49 0.97
N LYS A 213 2.88 -21.07 1.79
CA LYS A 213 2.41 -22.47 1.63
C LYS A 213 1.43 -22.64 0.48
N GLU A 214 0.58 -21.65 0.23
CA GLU A 214 -0.54 -21.77 -0.70
C GLU A 214 -0.22 -21.24 -2.11
N ALA A 215 0.53 -20.13 -2.24
CA ALA A 215 0.79 -19.47 -3.52
C ALA A 215 1.45 -20.39 -4.57
N TYR A 216 2.24 -21.36 -4.12
CA TYR A 216 2.84 -22.38 -4.99
C TYR A 216 1.84 -23.05 -5.93
N PHE A 217 0.64 -23.37 -5.43
CA PHE A 217 -0.40 -24.05 -6.20
C PHE A 217 -1.05 -23.17 -7.27
N TYR A 218 -1.00 -21.85 -7.12
CA TYR A 218 -1.66 -20.89 -8.01
C TYR A 218 -0.70 -20.27 -9.02
N LEU A 219 0.60 -20.32 -8.74
CA LEU A 219 1.63 -19.92 -9.67
C LEU A 219 1.88 -20.97 -10.74
N LYS A 220 2.11 -20.50 -11.97
CA LYS A 220 2.67 -21.33 -13.04
C LYS A 220 4.08 -21.79 -12.69
N GLU A 221 4.60 -22.74 -13.46
CA GLU A 221 6.00 -23.14 -13.36
C GLU A 221 6.91 -21.92 -13.63
N LYS A 222 7.95 -21.77 -12.79
CA LYS A 222 8.84 -20.59 -12.77
C LYS A 222 8.12 -19.26 -12.47
N GLY A 223 6.90 -19.32 -11.91
CA GLY A 223 6.18 -18.15 -11.45
C GLY A 223 6.80 -17.56 -10.18
N PHE A 224 6.55 -16.27 -9.95
CA PHE A 224 7.16 -15.52 -8.86
C PHE A 224 6.14 -15.16 -7.78
N LEU A 225 6.59 -15.15 -6.54
CA LEU A 225 5.87 -14.56 -5.42
C LEU A 225 6.72 -13.41 -4.85
N ILE A 226 6.10 -12.25 -4.71
CA ILE A 226 6.69 -11.08 -4.05
C ILE A 226 5.88 -10.77 -2.80
N LEU A 227 6.53 -10.75 -1.64
CA LEU A 227 5.88 -10.45 -0.36
C LEU A 227 6.55 -9.26 0.32
N GLU A 228 5.74 -8.29 0.75
CA GLU A 228 6.18 -7.32 1.74
C GLU A 228 6.22 -7.95 3.13
N CYS A 229 7.14 -7.50 3.97
CA CYS A 229 7.28 -7.96 5.36
C CYS A 229 7.91 -6.91 6.26
N GLY A 230 7.79 -7.10 7.56
CA GLY A 230 8.49 -6.28 8.55
C GLY A 230 10.01 -6.45 8.44
N TYR A 231 10.74 -5.36 8.70
CA TYR A 231 12.21 -5.33 8.59
C TYR A 231 12.93 -6.38 9.46
N ASN A 232 12.30 -6.86 10.51
CA ASN A 232 12.81 -7.86 11.46
C ASN A 232 12.33 -9.30 11.18
N HIS A 233 11.64 -9.54 10.06
CA HIS A 233 11.06 -10.86 9.74
C HIS A 233 12.01 -11.76 8.93
N ARG A 234 13.07 -11.22 8.36
CA ARG A 234 13.93 -11.92 7.38
C ARG A 234 14.35 -13.32 7.84
N GLU A 235 15.04 -13.44 8.97
CA GLU A 235 15.57 -14.73 9.45
C GLU A 235 14.45 -15.75 9.71
N LYS A 236 13.29 -15.29 10.18
CA LYS A 236 12.14 -16.16 10.44
C LYS A 236 11.50 -16.66 9.13
N ILE A 237 11.43 -15.78 8.12
CA ILE A 237 10.91 -16.15 6.80
C ILE A 237 11.87 -17.12 6.10
N GLU A 238 13.18 -16.92 6.19
CA GLU A 238 14.18 -17.85 5.66
C GLU A 238 14.00 -19.25 6.24
N LYS A 239 13.80 -19.39 7.56
CA LYS A 239 13.51 -20.68 8.21
C LYS A 239 12.20 -21.31 7.71
N ILE A 240 11.15 -20.50 7.43
CA ILE A 240 9.90 -21.03 6.85
C ILE A 240 10.18 -21.58 5.45
N ILE A 241 10.92 -20.86 4.62
CA ILE A 241 11.23 -21.25 3.24
C ILE A 241 12.13 -22.48 3.19
N GLU A 242 13.09 -22.63 4.09
CA GLU A 242 13.92 -23.83 4.22
C GLU A 242 13.08 -25.11 4.41
N GLY A 243 11.94 -24.99 5.09
CA GLY A 243 10.95 -26.07 5.22
C GLY A 243 10.04 -26.30 4.00
N LEU A 244 10.14 -25.43 2.99
CA LEU A 244 9.32 -25.42 1.78
C LEU A 244 10.20 -25.56 0.53
N SER A 245 10.59 -26.80 0.22
CA SER A 245 11.60 -27.14 -0.82
C SER A 245 11.25 -26.67 -2.25
N PHE A 246 10.07 -26.14 -2.46
CA PHE A 246 9.56 -25.67 -3.75
C PHE A 246 9.77 -24.16 -3.99
N TRP A 247 10.46 -23.44 -3.11
CA TRP A 247 10.81 -22.04 -3.30
C TRP A 247 12.31 -21.84 -3.47
N GLN A 248 12.69 -21.01 -4.44
CA GLN A 248 14.03 -20.46 -4.56
C GLN A 248 14.01 -18.97 -4.24
N ILE A 249 14.71 -18.54 -3.19
CA ILE A 249 14.86 -17.10 -2.89
C ILE A 249 15.72 -16.46 -3.98
N LYS A 250 15.15 -15.47 -4.69
CA LYS A 250 15.86 -14.72 -5.74
C LYS A 250 16.47 -13.45 -5.20
N LYS A 251 15.74 -12.75 -4.31
CA LYS A 251 16.19 -11.44 -3.81
C LYS A 251 15.47 -11.07 -2.51
N TRP A 252 16.20 -10.42 -1.60
CA TRP A 252 15.62 -9.62 -0.53
C TRP A 252 15.54 -8.17 -0.96
N ILE A 253 14.34 -7.58 -0.92
CA ILE A 253 14.09 -6.20 -1.26
C ILE A 253 14.38 -5.33 -0.04
N LYS A 254 15.15 -4.26 -0.23
CA LYS A 254 15.48 -3.30 0.82
C LYS A 254 14.89 -1.94 0.51
N ASP A 255 14.46 -1.22 1.57
CA ASP A 255 14.10 0.17 1.46
C ASP A 255 15.34 1.07 1.27
N TYR A 256 15.10 2.36 1.05
CA TYR A 256 16.16 3.37 0.87
C TYR A 256 17.06 3.55 2.11
N LEU A 257 16.66 3.02 3.27
CA LEU A 257 17.46 2.98 4.50
C LEU A 257 18.22 1.65 4.66
N GLY A 258 18.16 0.76 3.65
CA GLY A 258 18.84 -0.55 3.65
C GLY A 258 18.15 -1.63 4.48
N LYS A 259 16.95 -1.36 5.05
CA LYS A 259 16.18 -2.35 5.82
C LYS A 259 15.44 -3.30 4.89
N SER A 260 15.42 -4.59 5.21
CA SER A 260 14.62 -5.58 4.47
C SER A 260 13.13 -5.24 4.60
N ARG A 261 12.44 -5.16 3.45
CA ARG A 261 11.00 -4.84 3.37
C ARG A 261 10.20 -5.89 2.61
N GLY A 262 10.87 -6.80 1.93
CA GLY A 262 10.19 -7.87 1.21
C GLY A 262 11.16 -8.84 0.59
N LEU A 263 10.60 -9.86 0.00
CA LEU A 263 11.37 -10.89 -0.69
C LEU A 263 10.72 -11.26 -2.01
N ILE A 264 11.56 -11.80 -2.90
CA ILE A 264 11.16 -12.40 -4.16
C ILE A 264 11.57 -13.86 -4.12
N VAL A 265 10.60 -14.74 -4.28
CA VAL A 265 10.84 -16.16 -4.46
C VAL A 265 10.29 -16.62 -5.82
N GLU A 266 10.95 -17.57 -6.42
CA GLU A 266 10.53 -18.25 -7.64
C GLU A 266 10.08 -19.66 -7.30
N LYS A 267 8.99 -20.09 -7.92
CA LYS A 267 8.51 -21.48 -7.86
C LYS A 267 9.53 -22.39 -8.52
N TYR A 268 9.99 -23.38 -7.77
CA TYR A 268 10.98 -24.36 -8.19
C TYR A 268 10.44 -25.77 -8.03
N GLY A 269 10.49 -26.58 -9.08
CA GLY A 269 10.07 -27.99 -9.07
C GLY A 269 8.85 -28.25 -9.88
#